data_a5b8cf94e3527b85cbf29528d2ad5fba
#
_entry.id   a5b8cf94e3527b85cbf29528d2ad5fba
#
_cell.length_a   1.000
_cell.length_b   1.000
_cell.length_c   1.000
_cell.angle_alpha   90.00
_cell.angle_beta   90.00
_cell.angle_gamma   90.00
#
_symmetry.space_group_name_H-M   'P 1'
#
loop_
_entity.id
_entity.type
_entity.pdbx_description
1 polymer ?
#
loop_
_entity_poly.entity_id
_entity_poly.type
_entity_poly.pdbx_seq_one_letter_code
_entity_poly.pdbx_strand_id
1 'polypeptide(L)'
;DALPIFSTAVALSSLVALTLTPALCALLLRPRPARPAAVWRAFNRLLDGTRDGYGRLVGRMNRRPWLALAATVAAGALVAFSFTSMPKGFLPQEDQGYLFASVQLPEAASLERTEAVMAQARKLLMANPAVEDVIQVSGFNILNGTSASNGGFISVMLKDWHQRPPLDAVMADIQRQLLSLPEATIMTFAPPTLPGLGNASGFDLRILAQAGQSSAELEQVTREILQLANQHSQLSRVFTTWSSNVPQLTLTVDRDRAALLDVPVAQIFSSLQTAFGGTRAGDFSRNNRVYHVVMQNEMQWRERAEQISELYVRSRDGERVRLSNLVTITPTVGAPFIQQYNQFPSVSVSGSAAEGVSSRTAMAAMEQILQAHLPPGYDYAWSGISWQEQQTGNQAVWIVLAAVAMAWLFLVAQYESWTLPASVMLS
;
A
#
# COMPACT_ATOMS: atom_id res chain seq x y z
N ASP A 1 14.36 -18.22 8.92
CA ASP A 1 15.29 -19.35 8.61
C ASP A 1 16.45 -18.98 7.67
N ALA A 2 16.80 -17.70 7.52
CA ALA A 2 17.93 -17.28 6.68
C ALA A 2 19.31 -17.52 7.33
N LEU A 3 19.38 -17.48 8.66
CA LEU A 3 20.62 -17.65 9.43
C LEU A 3 21.40 -18.96 9.16
N PRO A 4 20.74 -20.16 9.11
CA PRO A 4 21.46 -21.40 8.81
C PRO A 4 22.02 -21.42 7.37
N ILE A 5 21.30 -20.83 6.41
CA ILE A 5 21.71 -20.76 5.00
C ILE A 5 22.95 -19.88 4.86
N PHE A 6 22.94 -18.70 5.48
CA PHE A 6 24.10 -17.79 5.51
C PHE A 6 25.32 -18.40 6.17
N SER A 7 25.13 -19.01 7.33
CA SER A 7 26.23 -19.64 8.07
C SER A 7 26.85 -20.80 7.27
N THR A 8 26.03 -21.61 6.64
CA THR A 8 26.50 -22.72 5.81
C THR A 8 27.23 -22.23 4.56
N ALA A 9 26.70 -21.19 3.89
CA ALA A 9 27.34 -20.58 2.73
C ALA A 9 28.72 -19.99 3.07
N VAL A 10 28.84 -19.27 4.20
CA VAL A 10 30.11 -18.70 4.65
C VAL A 10 31.11 -19.81 5.02
N ALA A 11 30.68 -20.85 5.73
CA ALA A 11 31.55 -21.98 6.09
C ALA A 11 32.08 -22.73 4.86
N LEU A 12 31.18 -23.03 3.88
CA LEU A 12 31.57 -23.64 2.60
C LEU A 12 32.50 -22.76 1.79
N SER A 13 32.21 -21.45 1.71
CA SER A 13 33.07 -20.49 1.00
C SER A 13 34.47 -20.41 1.62
N SER A 14 34.56 -20.38 2.95
CA SER A 14 35.83 -20.41 3.65
C SER A 14 36.62 -21.70 3.43
N LEU A 15 35.94 -22.84 3.48
CA LEU A 15 36.57 -24.15 3.20
C LEU A 15 37.11 -24.19 1.77
N VAL A 16 36.35 -23.75 0.76
CA VAL A 16 36.78 -23.68 -0.63
C VAL A 16 37.96 -22.76 -0.83
N ALA A 17 37.92 -21.56 -0.20
CA ALA A 17 39.00 -20.58 -0.28
C ALA A 17 40.32 -21.09 0.33
N LEU A 18 40.24 -21.82 1.44
CA LEU A 18 41.40 -22.31 2.16
C LEU A 18 41.97 -23.63 1.61
N THR A 19 41.16 -24.44 0.93
CA THR A 19 41.56 -25.76 0.45
C THR A 19 41.64 -25.88 -1.07
N LEU A 20 40.52 -25.63 -1.77
CA LEU A 20 40.42 -25.84 -3.20
C LEU A 20 41.22 -24.80 -3.99
N THR A 21 41.18 -23.52 -3.59
CA THR A 21 41.87 -22.46 -4.32
C THR A 21 43.41 -22.63 -4.28
N PRO A 22 44.07 -22.89 -3.14
CA PRO A 22 45.50 -23.19 -3.12
C PRO A 22 45.87 -24.47 -3.88
N ALA A 23 45.04 -25.52 -3.76
CA ALA A 23 45.29 -26.77 -4.49
C ALA A 23 45.21 -26.56 -6.01
N LEU A 24 44.20 -25.85 -6.51
CA LEU A 24 44.09 -25.51 -7.93
C LEU A 24 45.24 -24.62 -8.40
N CYS A 25 45.64 -23.62 -7.58
CA CYS A 25 46.82 -22.81 -7.89
C CYS A 25 48.08 -23.65 -8.04
N ALA A 26 48.31 -24.60 -7.15
CA ALA A 26 49.48 -25.50 -7.23
C ALA A 26 49.48 -26.41 -8.47
N LEU A 27 48.28 -26.84 -8.90
CA LEU A 27 48.13 -27.79 -10.04
C LEU A 27 48.09 -27.03 -11.39
N LEU A 28 47.46 -25.87 -11.45
CA LEU A 28 47.17 -25.19 -12.75
C LEU A 28 48.15 -24.07 -13.07
N LEU A 29 48.77 -23.43 -12.06
CA LEU A 29 49.71 -22.34 -12.32
C LEU A 29 51.03 -22.92 -12.88
N ARG A 30 51.38 -22.49 -14.07
CA ARG A 30 52.66 -22.82 -14.73
C ARG A 30 53.65 -21.70 -14.50
N PRO A 31 54.95 -21.99 -14.46
CA PRO A 31 55.99 -20.96 -14.44
C PRO A 31 55.83 -19.95 -15.60
N ARG A 32 56.07 -18.68 -15.34
CA ARG A 32 55.94 -17.64 -16.37
C ARG A 32 56.89 -17.94 -17.54
N PRO A 33 56.43 -17.94 -18.80
CA PRO A 33 57.33 -18.09 -19.96
C PRO A 33 58.23 -16.87 -20.00
N ALA A 34 59.52 -17.12 -20.36
CA ALA A 34 60.55 -16.10 -20.43
C ALA A 34 60.24 -14.98 -21.44
N ARG A 35 59.33 -15.23 -22.39
CA ARG A 35 58.86 -14.23 -23.38
C ARG A 35 57.35 -14.31 -23.49
N PRO A 36 56.59 -13.48 -22.75
CA PRO A 36 55.13 -13.46 -22.86
C PRO A 36 54.68 -12.91 -24.22
N ALA A 37 53.53 -13.36 -24.71
CA ALA A 37 52.95 -12.89 -25.97
C ALA A 37 52.68 -11.35 -25.92
N ALA A 38 52.63 -10.73 -27.10
CA ALA A 38 52.55 -9.26 -27.24
C ALA A 38 51.39 -8.65 -26.45
N VAL A 39 50.21 -9.31 -26.39
CA VAL A 39 49.04 -8.88 -25.63
C VAL A 39 49.36 -8.82 -24.13
N TRP A 40 49.99 -9.85 -23.59
CA TRP A 40 50.37 -9.90 -22.17
C TRP A 40 51.44 -8.88 -21.83
N ARG A 41 52.32 -8.55 -22.76
CA ARG A 41 53.31 -7.48 -22.59
C ARG A 41 52.68 -6.10 -22.53
N ALA A 42 51.65 -5.86 -23.34
CA ALA A 42 50.91 -4.60 -23.31
C ALA A 42 50.12 -4.46 -22.00
N PHE A 43 49.44 -5.56 -21.58
CA PHE A 43 48.74 -5.62 -20.32
C PHE A 43 49.64 -5.41 -19.10
N ASN A 44 50.83 -6.11 -19.07
CA ASN A 44 51.80 -5.94 -17.99
C ASN A 44 52.34 -4.51 -17.93
N ARG A 45 52.64 -3.86 -19.10
CA ARG A 45 53.05 -2.45 -19.12
C ARG A 45 51.99 -1.50 -18.54
N LEU A 46 50.71 -1.74 -18.86
CA LEU A 46 49.64 -0.96 -18.30
C LEU A 46 49.56 -1.18 -16.76
N LEU A 47 49.68 -2.41 -16.32
CA LEU A 47 49.63 -2.80 -14.91
C LEU A 47 50.83 -2.26 -14.13
N ASP A 48 52.06 -2.34 -14.70
CA ASP A 48 53.27 -1.75 -14.11
C ASP A 48 53.16 -0.23 -14.07
N GLY A 49 52.63 0.41 -15.13
CA GLY A 49 52.41 1.86 -15.17
C GLY A 49 51.41 2.35 -14.11
N THR A 50 50.31 1.59 -13.92
CA THR A 50 49.34 1.88 -12.84
C THR A 50 49.93 1.65 -11.45
N ARG A 51 50.69 0.54 -11.24
CA ARG A 51 51.41 0.26 -10.00
C ARG A 51 52.38 1.36 -9.63
N ASP A 52 53.21 1.78 -10.61
CA ASP A 52 54.21 2.83 -10.37
C ASP A 52 53.58 4.21 -10.19
N GLY A 53 52.45 4.47 -10.86
CA GLY A 53 51.60 5.65 -10.63
C GLY A 53 51.06 5.68 -9.21
N TYR A 54 50.47 4.55 -8.76
CA TYR A 54 49.96 4.37 -7.42
C TYR A 54 51.07 4.51 -6.35
N GLY A 55 52.23 3.87 -6.57
CA GLY A 55 53.38 3.97 -5.67
C GLY A 55 53.88 5.42 -5.53
N ARG A 56 53.91 6.20 -6.63
CA ARG A 56 54.26 7.63 -6.59
C ARG A 56 53.19 8.46 -5.82
N LEU A 57 51.89 8.14 -6.01
CA LEU A 57 50.81 8.81 -5.31
C LEU A 57 50.91 8.57 -3.82
N VAL A 58 51.00 7.29 -3.40
CA VAL A 58 51.15 6.89 -1.99
C VAL A 58 52.41 7.50 -1.36
N GLY A 59 53.56 7.46 -2.07
CA GLY A 59 54.80 8.10 -1.63
C GLY A 59 54.67 9.61 -1.43
N ARG A 60 53.87 10.28 -2.27
CA ARG A 60 53.62 11.71 -2.13
C ARG A 60 52.68 11.99 -0.94
N MET A 61 51.63 11.17 -0.75
CA MET A 61 50.72 11.27 0.39
C MET A 61 51.44 10.99 1.72
N ASN A 62 52.35 9.99 1.76
CA ASN A 62 53.13 9.68 2.94
C ASN A 62 54.12 10.79 3.35
N ARG A 63 54.65 11.53 2.34
CA ARG A 63 55.51 12.70 2.63
C ARG A 63 54.72 13.93 3.07
N ARG A 64 53.42 13.97 2.80
CA ARG A 64 52.51 15.08 3.14
C ARG A 64 51.24 14.52 3.79
N PRO A 65 51.32 14.07 5.05
CA PRO A 65 50.20 13.36 5.70
C PRO A 65 48.90 14.20 5.79
N TRP A 66 49.02 15.53 5.77
CA TRP A 66 47.87 16.42 5.72
C TRP A 66 47.04 16.28 4.43
N LEU A 67 47.66 15.91 3.29
CA LEU A 67 46.94 15.64 2.02
C LEU A 67 46.12 14.37 2.12
N ALA A 68 46.63 13.32 2.80
CA ALA A 68 45.88 12.10 3.06
C ALA A 68 44.69 12.39 3.96
N LEU A 69 44.91 13.14 5.05
CA LEU A 69 43.85 13.56 5.96
C LEU A 69 42.79 14.40 5.23
N ALA A 70 43.19 15.36 4.42
CA ALA A 70 42.28 16.19 3.64
C ALA A 70 41.45 15.36 2.64
N ALA A 71 42.07 14.38 1.97
CA ALA A 71 41.37 13.47 1.06
C ALA A 71 40.35 12.59 1.80
N THR A 72 40.71 12.05 2.97
CA THR A 72 39.80 11.26 3.81
C THR A 72 38.62 12.11 4.31
N VAL A 73 38.90 13.33 4.80
CA VAL A 73 37.86 14.27 5.25
C VAL A 73 36.94 14.67 4.08
N ALA A 74 37.53 14.94 2.90
CA ALA A 74 36.73 15.26 1.69
C ALA A 74 35.86 14.07 1.25
N ALA A 75 36.38 12.84 1.26
CA ALA A 75 35.62 11.65 0.97
C ALA A 75 34.49 11.43 2.00
N GLY A 76 34.79 11.59 3.30
CA GLY A 76 33.78 11.53 4.36
C GLY A 76 32.70 12.60 4.23
N ALA A 77 33.07 13.82 3.89
CA ALA A 77 32.15 14.91 3.63
C ALA A 77 31.25 14.63 2.39
N LEU A 78 31.84 14.06 1.33
CA LEU A 78 31.09 13.66 0.13
C LEU A 78 30.09 12.56 0.44
N VAL A 79 30.48 11.55 1.21
CA VAL A 79 29.57 10.49 1.67
C VAL A 79 28.45 11.06 2.54
N ALA A 80 28.78 11.92 3.51
CA ALA A 80 27.79 12.57 4.37
C ALA A 80 26.83 13.45 3.55
N PHE A 81 27.33 14.22 2.60
CA PHE A 81 26.52 15.03 1.68
C PHE A 81 25.59 14.14 0.83
N SER A 82 26.12 13.07 0.23
CA SER A 82 25.31 12.14 -0.56
C SER A 82 24.22 11.49 0.30
N PHE A 83 24.57 11.09 1.52
CA PHE A 83 23.61 10.47 2.45
C PHE A 83 22.50 11.42 2.91
N THR A 84 22.79 12.72 3.05
CA THR A 84 21.79 13.74 3.42
C THR A 84 20.94 14.19 2.23
N SER A 85 21.50 14.14 1.02
CA SER A 85 20.83 14.60 -0.21
C SER A 85 19.94 13.54 -0.85
N MET A 86 20.12 12.26 -0.51
CA MET A 86 19.26 11.20 -1.03
C MET A 86 17.90 11.16 -0.31
N PRO A 87 16.80 11.05 -1.07
CA PRO A 87 15.48 10.88 -0.47
C PRO A 87 15.45 9.59 0.37
N LYS A 88 15.08 9.72 1.64
CA LYS A 88 15.02 8.60 2.59
C LYS A 88 13.58 8.08 2.64
N GLY A 89 13.33 6.94 2.01
CA GLY A 89 12.09 6.18 2.13
C GLY A 89 12.34 4.84 2.83
N PHE A 90 11.31 4.28 3.44
CA PHE A 90 11.40 2.97 4.09
C PHE A 90 11.56 1.85 3.04
N LEU A 91 10.76 1.91 1.99
CA LEU A 91 10.86 1.02 0.83
C LEU A 91 10.66 1.84 -0.44
N PRO A 92 11.51 1.68 -1.46
CA PRO A 92 11.28 2.31 -2.75
C PRO A 92 10.04 1.72 -3.41
N GLN A 93 9.31 2.54 -4.16
CA GLN A 93 8.25 2.04 -5.03
C GLN A 93 8.89 1.26 -6.17
N GLU A 94 8.46 0.02 -6.32
CA GLU A 94 8.91 -0.85 -7.40
C GLU A 94 7.84 -0.97 -8.48
N ASP A 95 8.27 -1.01 -9.72
CA ASP A 95 7.40 -1.32 -10.84
C ASP A 95 7.18 -2.84 -10.93
N GLN A 96 6.08 -3.29 -10.35
CA GLN A 96 5.71 -4.71 -10.25
C GLN A 96 5.06 -5.25 -11.54
N GLY A 97 4.98 -4.45 -12.62
CA GLY A 97 4.36 -4.86 -13.88
C GLY A 97 2.83 -4.78 -13.89
N TYR A 98 2.21 -4.21 -12.87
CA TYR A 98 0.77 -3.96 -12.82
C TYR A 98 0.44 -2.73 -11.97
N LEU A 99 -0.75 -2.18 -12.18
CA LEU A 99 -1.31 -1.10 -11.38
C LEU A 99 -2.76 -1.39 -11.02
N PHE A 100 -3.26 -0.68 -10.03
CA PHE A 100 -4.63 -0.76 -9.57
C PHE A 100 -5.40 0.49 -9.93
N ALA A 101 -6.72 0.33 -10.16
CA ALA A 101 -7.65 1.43 -10.23
C ALA A 101 -8.87 1.14 -9.34
N SER A 102 -9.23 2.11 -8.51
CA SER A 102 -10.48 2.11 -7.76
C SER A 102 -11.50 2.93 -8.54
N VAL A 103 -12.64 2.34 -8.77
CA VAL A 103 -13.78 2.96 -9.45
C VAL A 103 -14.86 3.24 -8.42
N GLN A 104 -15.26 4.49 -8.30
CA GLN A 104 -16.30 4.91 -7.36
C GLN A 104 -17.38 5.70 -8.10
N LEU A 105 -18.57 5.14 -8.20
CA LEU A 105 -19.73 5.83 -8.70
C LEU A 105 -20.40 6.67 -7.61
N PRO A 106 -21.30 7.60 -7.95
CA PRO A 106 -22.12 8.30 -6.98
C PRO A 106 -22.83 7.34 -6.03
N GLU A 107 -23.06 7.79 -4.81
CA GLU A 107 -23.70 6.99 -3.78
C GLU A 107 -25.07 6.47 -4.25
N ALA A 108 -25.44 5.28 -3.82
CA ALA A 108 -26.64 4.55 -4.24
C ALA A 108 -26.69 4.13 -5.74
N ALA A 109 -25.59 4.20 -6.48
CA ALA A 109 -25.56 3.62 -7.82
C ALA A 109 -25.74 2.09 -7.76
N SER A 110 -26.51 1.55 -8.72
CA SER A 110 -26.73 0.11 -8.83
C SER A 110 -25.48 -0.62 -9.30
N LEU A 111 -25.39 -1.90 -9.00
CA LEU A 111 -24.30 -2.75 -9.48
C LEU A 111 -24.24 -2.81 -11.01
N GLU A 112 -25.39 -2.88 -11.69
CA GLU A 112 -25.46 -2.87 -13.14
C GLU A 112 -24.88 -1.61 -13.76
N ARG A 113 -25.15 -0.45 -13.15
CA ARG A 113 -24.56 0.81 -13.57
C ARG A 113 -23.04 0.81 -13.37
N THR A 114 -22.58 0.26 -12.27
CA THR A 114 -21.15 0.09 -11.99
C THR A 114 -20.50 -0.84 -13.03
N GLU A 115 -21.13 -1.96 -13.36
CA GLU A 115 -20.65 -2.90 -14.38
C GLU A 115 -20.57 -2.24 -15.76
N ALA A 116 -21.56 -1.43 -16.13
CA ALA A 116 -21.55 -0.70 -17.39
C ALA A 116 -20.38 0.28 -17.50
N VAL A 117 -20.11 1.04 -16.44
CA VAL A 117 -18.95 1.95 -16.38
C VAL A 117 -17.63 1.17 -16.39
N MET A 118 -17.56 0.08 -15.63
CA MET A 118 -16.39 -0.79 -15.60
C MET A 118 -16.08 -1.38 -16.98
N ALA A 119 -17.12 -1.81 -17.73
CA ALA A 119 -16.95 -2.30 -19.09
C ALA A 119 -16.40 -1.23 -20.05
N GLN A 120 -16.84 0.04 -19.90
CA GLN A 120 -16.28 1.16 -20.65
C GLN A 120 -14.81 1.42 -20.25
N ALA A 121 -14.52 1.44 -18.96
CA ALA A 121 -13.15 1.59 -18.45
C ALA A 121 -12.21 0.50 -19.00
N ARG A 122 -12.66 -0.76 -18.99
CA ARG A 122 -11.90 -1.86 -19.59
C ARG A 122 -11.58 -1.62 -21.06
N LYS A 123 -12.56 -1.14 -21.82
CA LYS A 123 -12.39 -0.89 -23.25
C LYS A 123 -11.33 0.18 -23.52
N LEU A 124 -11.30 1.24 -22.70
CA LEU A 124 -10.28 2.28 -22.76
C LEU A 124 -8.91 1.74 -22.38
N LEU A 125 -8.83 0.99 -21.29
CA LEU A 125 -7.59 0.40 -20.79
C LEU A 125 -6.97 -0.58 -21.78
N MET A 126 -7.76 -1.47 -22.36
CA MET A 126 -7.29 -2.43 -23.37
C MET A 126 -6.86 -1.78 -24.68
N ALA A 127 -7.29 -0.54 -24.95
CA ALA A 127 -6.83 0.23 -26.11
C ALA A 127 -5.44 0.89 -25.86
N ASN A 128 -4.98 0.93 -24.62
CA ASN A 128 -3.67 1.52 -24.27
C ASN A 128 -2.54 0.56 -24.67
N PRO A 129 -1.52 0.99 -25.43
CA PRO A 129 -0.45 0.12 -25.91
C PRO A 129 0.43 -0.48 -24.82
N ALA A 130 0.47 0.12 -23.62
CA ALA A 130 1.24 -0.35 -22.48
C ALA A 130 0.52 -1.45 -21.68
N VAL A 131 -0.79 -1.67 -21.92
CA VAL A 131 -1.62 -2.64 -21.19
C VAL A 131 -1.57 -4.00 -21.89
N GLU A 132 -1.43 -5.06 -21.12
CA GLU A 132 -1.48 -6.44 -21.60
C GLU A 132 -2.85 -7.05 -21.32
N ASP A 133 -3.34 -6.95 -20.08
CA ASP A 133 -4.66 -7.49 -19.69
C ASP A 133 -5.27 -6.68 -18.55
N VAL A 134 -6.57 -6.88 -18.32
CA VAL A 134 -7.37 -6.17 -17.32
C VAL A 134 -8.29 -7.12 -16.58
N ILE A 135 -8.11 -7.22 -15.27
CA ILE A 135 -9.01 -7.95 -14.38
C ILE A 135 -9.92 -6.95 -13.68
N GLN A 136 -11.23 -7.23 -13.65
CA GLN A 136 -12.23 -6.36 -13.05
C GLN A 136 -13.04 -7.10 -12.00
N VAL A 137 -13.32 -6.41 -10.89
CA VAL A 137 -14.21 -6.88 -9.83
C VAL A 137 -15.22 -5.78 -9.53
N SER A 138 -16.46 -5.97 -9.97
CA SER A 138 -17.56 -5.05 -9.68
C SER A 138 -18.12 -5.32 -8.28
N GLY A 139 -18.59 -4.28 -7.61
CA GLY A 139 -19.18 -4.40 -6.28
C GLY A 139 -18.15 -4.54 -5.14
N PHE A 140 -16.87 -4.23 -5.38
CA PHE A 140 -15.81 -4.34 -4.37
C PHE A 140 -14.92 -3.11 -4.38
N ASN A 141 -14.74 -2.50 -3.21
CA ASN A 141 -13.79 -1.42 -3.00
C ASN A 141 -12.54 -1.97 -2.29
N ILE A 142 -11.42 -2.07 -3.03
CA ILE A 142 -10.18 -2.63 -2.52
C ILE A 142 -9.54 -1.77 -1.41
N LEU A 143 -9.74 -0.45 -1.45
CA LEU A 143 -9.11 0.48 -0.51
C LEU A 143 -9.70 0.34 0.90
N ASN A 144 -11.01 0.09 0.99
CA ASN A 144 -11.71 -0.15 2.26
C ASN A 144 -11.87 -1.63 2.60
N GLY A 145 -11.65 -2.53 1.63
CA GLY A 145 -11.93 -3.95 1.78
C GLY A 145 -13.42 -4.28 1.91
N THR A 146 -14.32 -3.43 1.39
CA THR A 146 -15.77 -3.54 1.56
C THR A 146 -16.47 -3.85 0.24
N SER A 147 -17.63 -4.52 0.33
CA SER A 147 -18.52 -4.70 -0.80
C SER A 147 -19.51 -3.54 -0.87
N ALA A 148 -19.58 -2.85 -2.02
CA ALA A 148 -20.48 -1.73 -2.26
C ALA A 148 -20.92 -1.74 -3.73
N SER A 149 -22.22 -1.62 -4.00
CA SER A 149 -22.77 -1.68 -5.36
C SER A 149 -22.18 -0.60 -6.28
N ASN A 150 -21.84 0.57 -5.73
CA ASN A 150 -21.26 1.71 -6.44
C ASN A 150 -19.72 1.66 -6.53
N GLY A 151 -19.08 0.60 -6.02
CA GLY A 151 -17.63 0.42 -6.03
C GLY A 151 -17.16 -0.60 -7.07
N GLY A 152 -15.97 -0.39 -7.61
CA GLY A 152 -15.30 -1.34 -8.49
C GLY A 152 -13.79 -1.31 -8.31
N PHE A 153 -13.17 -2.44 -8.56
CA PHE A 153 -11.72 -2.60 -8.55
C PHE A 153 -11.24 -3.11 -9.90
N ILE A 154 -10.17 -2.53 -10.40
CA ILE A 154 -9.52 -2.93 -11.63
C ILE A 154 -8.04 -3.18 -11.36
N SER A 155 -7.55 -4.36 -11.72
CA SER A 155 -6.12 -4.66 -11.81
C SER A 155 -5.72 -4.62 -13.28
N VAL A 156 -4.80 -3.73 -13.61
CA VAL A 156 -4.30 -3.52 -14.98
C VAL A 156 -2.92 -4.14 -15.07
N MET A 157 -2.78 -5.21 -15.82
CA MET A 157 -1.52 -5.86 -16.12
C MET A 157 -0.82 -5.10 -17.25
N LEU A 158 0.44 -4.78 -17.05
CA LEU A 158 1.24 -4.03 -18.00
C LEU A 158 2.17 -4.96 -18.77
N LYS A 159 2.52 -4.57 -19.99
CA LYS A 159 3.52 -5.27 -20.80
C LYS A 159 4.90 -5.22 -20.13
N ASP A 160 5.83 -6.03 -20.62
CA ASP A 160 7.21 -6.06 -20.18
C ASP A 160 7.85 -4.65 -20.14
N TRP A 161 8.71 -4.40 -19.17
CA TRP A 161 9.36 -3.11 -18.94
C TRP A 161 10.09 -2.54 -20.16
N HIS A 162 10.60 -3.41 -21.03
CA HIS A 162 11.28 -3.00 -22.27
C HIS A 162 10.32 -2.55 -23.39
N GLN A 163 9.03 -2.84 -23.24
CA GLN A 163 8.00 -2.57 -24.25
C GLN A 163 7.08 -1.39 -23.89
N ARG A 164 7.33 -0.74 -22.76
CA ARG A 164 6.49 0.36 -22.27
C ARG A 164 7.30 1.45 -21.56
N PRO A 165 6.74 2.65 -21.43
CA PRO A 165 7.31 3.70 -20.58
C PRO A 165 7.35 3.28 -19.09
N PRO A 166 8.10 4.01 -18.24
CA PRO A 166 8.08 3.83 -16.79
C PRO A 166 6.67 3.90 -16.20
N LEU A 167 6.45 3.19 -15.08
CA LEU A 167 5.14 3.05 -14.44
C LEU A 167 4.43 4.37 -14.21
N ASP A 168 5.13 5.41 -13.73
CA ASP A 168 4.53 6.71 -13.44
C ASP A 168 3.96 7.39 -14.70
N ALA A 169 4.66 7.28 -15.83
CA ALA A 169 4.20 7.82 -17.11
C ALA A 169 2.97 7.05 -17.63
N VAL A 170 2.99 5.71 -17.51
CA VAL A 170 1.84 4.86 -17.88
C VAL A 170 0.64 5.17 -16.98
N MET A 171 0.86 5.30 -15.68
CA MET A 171 -0.19 5.59 -14.70
C MET A 171 -0.82 6.97 -14.94
N ALA A 172 -0.01 7.99 -15.25
CA ALA A 172 -0.49 9.32 -15.61
C ALA A 172 -1.29 9.32 -16.92
N ASP A 173 -0.88 8.52 -17.89
CA ASP A 173 -1.60 8.38 -19.17
C ASP A 173 -2.94 7.68 -18.99
N ILE A 174 -2.95 6.55 -18.30
CA ILE A 174 -4.18 5.81 -17.95
C ILE A 174 -5.14 6.69 -17.15
N GLN A 175 -4.64 7.44 -16.15
CA GLN A 175 -5.45 8.35 -15.35
C GLN A 175 -6.15 9.41 -16.25
N ARG A 176 -5.43 9.99 -17.22
CA ARG A 176 -6.01 10.95 -18.17
C ARG A 176 -7.08 10.32 -19.06
N GLN A 177 -6.87 9.10 -19.52
CA GLN A 177 -7.86 8.37 -20.33
C GLN A 177 -9.14 8.09 -19.53
N LEU A 178 -9.02 7.69 -18.27
CA LEU A 178 -10.14 7.38 -17.40
C LEU A 178 -10.93 8.62 -16.95
N LEU A 179 -10.35 9.82 -16.99
CA LEU A 179 -11.07 11.09 -16.77
C LEU A 179 -12.16 11.36 -17.83
N SER A 180 -12.14 10.66 -18.97
CA SER A 180 -13.21 10.74 -19.97
C SER A 180 -14.52 10.06 -19.55
N LEU A 181 -14.54 9.37 -18.41
CA LEU A 181 -15.72 8.73 -17.83
C LEU A 181 -16.29 9.58 -16.67
N PRO A 182 -17.17 10.54 -16.95
CA PRO A 182 -17.66 11.48 -15.93
C PRO A 182 -18.63 10.85 -14.92
N GLU A 183 -19.09 9.63 -15.21
CA GLU A 183 -20.05 8.91 -14.38
C GLU A 183 -19.43 8.32 -13.10
N ALA A 184 -18.10 8.21 -13.04
CA ALA A 184 -17.38 7.67 -11.90
C ALA A 184 -16.11 8.45 -11.60
N THR A 185 -15.73 8.49 -10.34
CA THR A 185 -14.40 8.89 -9.90
C THR A 185 -13.49 7.67 -9.98
N ILE A 186 -12.53 7.69 -10.89
CA ILE A 186 -11.58 6.59 -11.07
C ILE A 186 -10.19 7.07 -10.67
N MET A 187 -9.58 6.38 -9.72
CA MET A 187 -8.26 6.69 -9.21
C MET A 187 -7.31 5.53 -9.48
N THR A 188 -6.20 5.83 -10.15
CA THR A 188 -5.12 4.87 -10.39
C THR A 188 -4.03 5.00 -9.33
N PHE A 189 -3.50 3.89 -8.87
CA PHE A 189 -2.42 3.84 -7.89
C PHE A 189 -1.57 2.58 -8.09
N ALA A 190 -0.32 2.66 -7.65
CA ALA A 190 0.55 1.49 -7.64
C ALA A 190 0.15 0.53 -6.49
N PRO A 191 0.35 -0.77 -6.65
CA PRO A 191 0.14 -1.73 -5.58
C PRO A 191 1.06 -1.44 -4.39
N PRO A 192 0.71 -1.89 -3.17
CA PRO A 192 1.61 -1.77 -2.02
C PRO A 192 2.90 -2.54 -2.26
N THR A 193 4.02 -2.00 -1.81
CA THR A 193 5.34 -2.62 -1.97
C THR A 193 5.42 -3.98 -1.28
N LEU A 194 4.72 -4.14 -0.15
CA LEU A 194 4.59 -5.41 0.57
C LEU A 194 3.12 -5.81 0.65
N PRO A 195 2.74 -6.96 0.07
CA PRO A 195 1.38 -7.49 0.18
C PRO A 195 0.98 -7.69 1.65
N GLY A 196 -0.21 -7.21 2.03
CA GLY A 196 -0.75 -7.31 3.39
C GLY A 196 -0.42 -6.14 4.32
N LEU A 197 0.45 -5.21 3.91
CA LEU A 197 0.76 -4.00 4.68
C LEU A 197 0.14 -2.73 4.10
N GLY A 198 -1.09 -2.82 3.64
CA GLY A 198 -1.86 -1.73 3.02
C GLY A 198 -2.50 -2.17 1.73
N ASN A 199 -3.35 -1.31 1.15
CA ASN A 199 -4.09 -1.59 -0.08
C ASN A 199 -3.60 -0.75 -1.27
N ALA A 200 -2.82 0.28 -1.02
CA ALA A 200 -2.22 1.17 -2.02
C ALA A 200 -0.77 1.50 -1.63
N SER A 201 0.03 1.92 -2.61
CA SER A 201 1.35 2.53 -2.34
C SER A 201 1.18 3.94 -1.77
N GLY A 202 2.20 4.42 -1.06
CA GLY A 202 2.18 5.71 -0.39
C GLY A 202 1.98 5.58 1.11
N PHE A 203 1.39 6.61 1.74
CA PHE A 203 1.08 6.56 3.16
C PHE A 203 -0.39 6.25 3.44
N ASP A 204 -0.64 5.61 4.57
CA ASP A 204 -1.97 5.28 5.06
C ASP A 204 -2.09 5.69 6.53
N LEU A 205 -3.11 6.48 6.81
CA LEU A 205 -3.42 6.95 8.15
C LEU A 205 -4.90 6.80 8.47
N ARG A 206 -5.24 6.79 9.75
CA ARG A 206 -6.60 6.75 10.27
C ARG A 206 -6.88 8.02 11.04
N ILE A 207 -7.96 8.73 10.72
CA ILE A 207 -8.52 9.79 11.57
C ILE A 207 -9.53 9.14 12.50
N LEU A 208 -9.36 9.35 13.80
CA LEU A 208 -10.10 8.67 14.87
C LEU A 208 -11.05 9.66 15.55
N ALA A 209 -12.27 9.21 15.83
CA ALA A 209 -13.25 9.94 16.63
C ALA A 209 -13.29 9.37 18.05
N GLN A 210 -12.75 10.10 19.05
CA GLN A 210 -12.55 9.57 20.40
C GLN A 210 -13.62 10.02 21.41
N ALA A 211 -14.42 11.05 21.08
CA ALA A 211 -15.36 11.66 22.03
C ALA A 211 -16.85 11.41 21.64
N GLY A 212 -17.13 10.35 20.86
CA GLY A 212 -18.50 9.99 20.50
C GLY A 212 -19.10 10.84 19.38
N GLN A 213 -18.26 11.47 18.56
CA GLN A 213 -18.69 12.25 17.41
C GLN A 213 -19.47 11.39 16.40
N SER A 214 -20.40 12.03 15.72
CA SER A 214 -21.18 11.40 14.65
C SER A 214 -20.34 11.12 13.40
N SER A 215 -20.81 10.21 12.56
CA SER A 215 -20.19 9.93 11.26
C SER A 215 -20.14 11.18 10.35
N ALA A 216 -21.14 12.04 10.43
CA ALA A 216 -21.20 13.28 9.64
C ALA A 216 -20.12 14.28 10.09
N GLU A 217 -19.92 14.44 11.39
CA GLU A 217 -18.84 15.30 11.93
C GLU A 217 -17.46 14.76 11.56
N LEU A 218 -17.27 13.43 11.66
CA LEU A 218 -16.02 12.79 11.28
C LEU A 218 -15.72 12.96 9.77
N GLU A 219 -16.74 12.88 8.90
CA GLU A 219 -16.59 13.17 7.48
C GLU A 219 -16.21 14.64 7.23
N GLN A 220 -16.86 15.59 7.90
CA GLN A 220 -16.57 16.99 7.74
C GLN A 220 -15.11 17.30 8.10
N VAL A 221 -14.64 16.86 9.27
CA VAL A 221 -13.25 17.03 9.70
C VAL A 221 -12.28 16.37 8.72
N THR A 222 -12.58 15.15 8.29
CA THR A 222 -11.76 14.46 7.30
C THR A 222 -11.65 15.24 6.01
N ARG A 223 -12.76 15.81 5.51
CA ARG A 223 -12.80 16.59 4.27
C ARG A 223 -11.97 17.87 4.38
N GLU A 224 -12.04 18.56 5.51
CA GLU A 224 -11.23 19.77 5.78
C GLU A 224 -9.72 19.43 5.77
N ILE A 225 -9.32 18.35 6.44
CA ILE A 225 -7.94 17.87 6.45
C ILE A 225 -7.48 17.49 5.04
N LEU A 226 -8.32 16.77 4.27
CA LEU A 226 -8.00 16.40 2.87
C LEU A 226 -7.80 17.62 1.99
N GLN A 227 -8.62 18.65 2.16
CA GLN A 227 -8.49 19.89 1.39
C GLN A 227 -7.16 20.59 1.67
N LEU A 228 -6.76 20.71 2.94
CA LEU A 228 -5.48 21.28 3.35
C LEU A 228 -4.30 20.44 2.84
N ALA A 229 -4.40 19.12 2.98
CA ALA A 229 -3.37 18.18 2.53
C ALA A 229 -3.11 18.27 1.02
N ASN A 230 -4.18 18.34 0.21
CA ASN A 230 -4.04 18.45 -1.25
C ASN A 230 -3.53 19.82 -1.74
N GLN A 231 -3.52 20.84 -0.88
CA GLN A 231 -2.89 22.13 -1.16
C GLN A 231 -1.40 22.18 -0.76
N HIS A 232 -0.92 21.18 -0.04
CA HIS A 232 0.45 21.16 0.45
C HIS A 232 1.42 20.63 -0.60
N SER A 233 2.49 21.36 -0.89
CA SER A 233 3.43 21.05 -1.98
C SER A 233 4.19 19.73 -1.85
N GLN A 234 4.30 19.17 -0.65
CA GLN A 234 5.01 17.92 -0.38
C GLN A 234 4.09 16.69 -0.46
N LEU A 235 2.78 16.90 -0.59
CA LEU A 235 1.78 15.84 -0.64
C LEU A 235 1.16 15.74 -2.04
N SER A 236 0.76 14.56 -2.41
CA SER A 236 0.09 14.31 -3.69
C SER A 236 -1.06 13.32 -3.48
N ARG A 237 -2.20 13.63 -4.12
CA ARG A 237 -3.35 12.73 -4.17
C ARG A 237 -3.77 12.16 -2.80
N VAL A 238 -4.03 13.05 -1.83
CA VAL A 238 -4.55 12.64 -0.52
C VAL A 238 -6.07 12.51 -0.62
N PHE A 239 -6.60 11.33 -0.29
CA PHE A 239 -8.01 11.01 -0.48
C PHE A 239 -8.53 10.01 0.54
N THR A 240 -9.86 9.91 0.61
CA THR A 240 -10.60 8.82 1.25
C THR A 240 -11.69 8.31 0.30
N THR A 241 -12.05 7.05 0.43
CA THR A 241 -13.20 6.46 -0.27
C THR A 241 -14.41 6.26 0.66
N TRP A 242 -14.33 6.74 1.88
CA TRP A 242 -15.42 6.68 2.84
C TRP A 242 -16.26 7.96 2.82
N SER A 243 -17.57 7.78 2.96
CA SER A 243 -18.55 8.86 3.03
C SER A 243 -19.62 8.52 4.06
N SER A 244 -20.15 9.51 4.75
CA SER A 244 -21.33 9.38 5.62
C SER A 244 -22.62 9.86 4.96
N ASN A 245 -22.57 10.25 3.69
CA ASN A 245 -23.71 10.85 2.98
C ASN A 245 -24.37 9.87 2.00
N VAL A 246 -24.45 8.59 2.38
CA VAL A 246 -25.13 7.57 1.58
C VAL A 246 -26.63 7.63 1.84
N PRO A 247 -27.48 7.76 0.81
CA PRO A 247 -28.93 7.68 0.96
C PRO A 247 -29.35 6.35 1.57
N GLN A 248 -30.14 6.42 2.61
CA GLN A 248 -30.65 5.26 3.37
C GLN A 248 -32.14 5.41 3.66
N LEU A 249 -32.80 4.33 3.98
CA LEU A 249 -34.16 4.31 4.46
C LEU A 249 -34.18 3.81 5.90
N THR A 250 -34.62 4.68 6.82
CA THR A 250 -34.89 4.26 8.20
C THR A 250 -36.30 3.73 8.28
N LEU A 251 -36.42 2.50 8.77
CA LEU A 251 -37.70 1.82 8.96
C LEU A 251 -37.99 1.73 10.46
N THR A 252 -39.06 2.41 10.90
CA THR A 252 -39.53 2.38 12.27
C THR A 252 -40.77 1.48 12.39
N VAL A 253 -40.70 0.47 13.23
CA VAL A 253 -41.83 -0.46 13.47
C VAL A 253 -42.69 0.10 14.59
N ASP A 254 -44.01 0.23 14.35
CA ASP A 254 -45.01 0.51 15.35
C ASP A 254 -45.29 -0.79 16.12
N ARG A 255 -44.65 -0.94 17.28
CA ARG A 255 -44.73 -2.15 18.12
C ARG A 255 -46.09 -2.36 18.74
N ASP A 256 -46.79 -1.28 19.03
CA ASP A 256 -48.14 -1.35 19.67
C ASP A 256 -49.14 -1.86 18.62
N ARG A 257 -49.09 -1.36 17.40
CA ARG A 257 -49.92 -1.88 16.29
C ARG A 257 -49.55 -3.30 15.93
N ALA A 258 -48.28 -3.66 15.94
CA ALA A 258 -47.84 -5.04 15.68
C ALA A 258 -48.43 -6.00 16.75
N ALA A 259 -48.43 -5.56 18.01
CA ALA A 259 -49.03 -6.35 19.09
C ALA A 259 -50.56 -6.44 18.95
N LEU A 260 -51.26 -5.36 18.61
CA LEU A 260 -52.71 -5.38 18.40
C LEU A 260 -53.14 -6.28 17.25
N LEU A 261 -52.33 -6.39 16.21
CA LEU A 261 -52.59 -7.23 15.03
C LEU A 261 -51.95 -8.61 15.16
N ASP A 262 -51.45 -8.95 16.32
CA ASP A 262 -50.76 -10.20 16.66
C ASP A 262 -49.65 -10.59 15.67
N VAL A 263 -48.90 -9.59 15.19
CA VAL A 263 -47.77 -9.76 14.26
C VAL A 263 -46.46 -9.74 15.03
N PRO A 264 -45.69 -10.82 15.08
CA PRO A 264 -44.37 -10.83 15.71
C PRO A 264 -43.43 -9.87 15.02
N VAL A 265 -42.77 -9.00 15.77
CA VAL A 265 -41.78 -8.03 15.20
C VAL A 265 -40.67 -8.76 14.44
N ALA A 266 -40.23 -9.92 14.90
CA ALA A 266 -39.26 -10.75 14.19
C ALA A 266 -39.74 -11.16 12.79
N GLN A 267 -41.04 -11.41 12.61
CA GLN A 267 -41.62 -11.75 11.32
C GLN A 267 -41.56 -10.56 10.34
N ILE A 268 -41.75 -9.35 10.85
CA ILE A 268 -41.59 -8.12 10.03
C ILE A 268 -40.17 -8.03 9.47
N PHE A 269 -39.16 -8.13 10.31
CA PHE A 269 -37.77 -8.03 9.89
C PHE A 269 -37.35 -9.21 9.02
N SER A 270 -37.78 -10.45 9.31
CA SER A 270 -37.42 -11.59 8.44
C SER A 270 -38.07 -11.52 7.06
N SER A 271 -39.27 -10.99 6.95
CA SER A 271 -39.95 -10.76 5.68
C SER A 271 -39.24 -9.68 4.86
N LEU A 272 -38.84 -8.57 5.49
CA LEU A 272 -38.06 -7.51 4.87
C LEU A 272 -36.71 -8.03 4.39
N GLN A 273 -35.99 -8.76 5.24
CA GLN A 273 -34.71 -9.36 4.88
C GLN A 273 -34.86 -10.29 3.66
N THR A 274 -35.85 -11.17 3.66
CA THR A 274 -36.07 -12.10 2.55
C THR A 274 -36.43 -11.36 1.26
N ALA A 275 -37.30 -10.35 1.34
CA ALA A 275 -37.76 -9.62 0.17
C ALA A 275 -36.66 -8.76 -0.46
N PHE A 276 -35.92 -8.00 0.35
CA PHE A 276 -34.95 -7.00 -0.11
C PHE A 276 -33.48 -7.43 0.04
N GLY A 277 -33.11 -8.03 1.16
CA GLY A 277 -31.73 -8.44 1.47
C GLY A 277 -31.35 -9.84 0.96
N GLY A 278 -32.35 -10.67 0.74
CA GLY A 278 -32.18 -12.09 0.43
C GLY A 278 -31.93 -12.95 1.67
N THR A 279 -32.42 -14.17 1.63
CA THR A 279 -32.26 -15.17 2.69
C THR A 279 -31.75 -16.47 2.08
N ARG A 280 -30.72 -17.05 2.70
CA ARG A 280 -30.20 -18.36 2.34
C ARG A 280 -31.21 -19.43 2.77
N ALA A 281 -31.90 -20.01 1.80
CA ALA A 281 -32.94 -21.03 2.04
C ALA A 281 -32.38 -22.43 2.24
N GLY A 282 -31.16 -22.68 1.72
CA GLY A 282 -30.48 -23.97 1.82
C GLY A 282 -29.25 -24.05 0.95
N ASP A 283 -28.66 -25.23 0.91
CA ASP A 283 -27.48 -25.53 0.09
C ASP A 283 -27.69 -26.81 -0.70
N PHE A 284 -27.03 -26.88 -1.85
CA PHE A 284 -26.88 -28.14 -2.57
C PHE A 284 -25.45 -28.29 -3.09
N SER A 285 -24.99 -29.53 -3.19
CA SER A 285 -23.68 -29.85 -3.74
C SER A 285 -23.80 -30.33 -5.18
N ARG A 286 -23.01 -29.76 -6.09
CA ARG A 286 -22.91 -30.20 -7.47
C ARG A 286 -21.46 -30.09 -7.93
N ASN A 287 -20.95 -31.14 -8.59
CA ASN A 287 -19.57 -31.19 -9.12
C ASN A 287 -18.52 -30.82 -8.06
N ASN A 288 -18.64 -31.38 -6.86
CA ASN A 288 -17.75 -31.14 -5.71
C ASN A 288 -17.69 -29.68 -5.22
N ARG A 289 -18.71 -28.87 -5.56
CA ARG A 289 -18.89 -27.50 -5.08
C ARG A 289 -20.22 -27.37 -4.35
N VAL A 290 -20.23 -26.60 -3.27
CA VAL A 290 -21.44 -26.24 -2.52
C VAL A 290 -22.00 -24.96 -3.11
N TYR A 291 -23.28 -24.98 -3.48
CA TYR A 291 -24.04 -23.82 -3.97
C TYR A 291 -25.07 -23.42 -2.93
N HIS A 292 -25.21 -22.12 -2.73
CA HIS A 292 -26.21 -21.54 -1.84
C HIS A 292 -27.48 -21.21 -2.62
N VAL A 293 -28.62 -21.62 -2.09
CA VAL A 293 -29.93 -21.23 -2.59
C VAL A 293 -30.36 -19.97 -1.85
N VAL A 294 -30.46 -18.85 -2.56
CA VAL A 294 -30.89 -17.57 -1.98
C VAL A 294 -32.29 -17.24 -2.50
N MET A 295 -33.21 -16.91 -1.60
CA MET A 295 -34.54 -16.38 -1.92
C MET A 295 -34.54 -14.87 -1.75
N GLN A 296 -35.08 -14.17 -2.77
CA GLN A 296 -35.22 -12.72 -2.79
C GLN A 296 -36.36 -12.34 -3.74
N ASN A 297 -37.00 -11.19 -3.55
CA ASN A 297 -37.95 -10.69 -4.55
C ASN A 297 -37.22 -10.40 -5.86
N GLU A 298 -37.94 -10.54 -6.98
CA GLU A 298 -37.47 -10.08 -8.26
C GLU A 298 -37.19 -8.58 -8.25
N MET A 299 -36.25 -8.11 -9.10
CA MET A 299 -35.76 -6.74 -9.13
C MET A 299 -36.89 -5.71 -9.23
N GLN A 300 -37.84 -5.93 -10.15
CA GLN A 300 -39.00 -5.06 -10.35
C GLN A 300 -39.85 -4.80 -9.10
N TRP A 301 -39.77 -5.67 -8.08
CA TRP A 301 -40.51 -5.57 -6.81
C TRP A 301 -39.65 -5.06 -5.65
N ARG A 302 -38.45 -4.57 -5.90
CA ARG A 302 -37.53 -4.03 -4.88
C ARG A 302 -36.73 -2.80 -5.32
N GLU A 303 -37.21 -2.11 -6.36
CA GLU A 303 -36.52 -0.94 -6.93
C GLU A 303 -36.92 0.38 -6.25
N ARG A 304 -38.11 0.43 -5.62
CA ARG A 304 -38.68 1.63 -5.05
C ARG A 304 -39.01 1.46 -3.58
N ALA A 305 -38.86 2.54 -2.80
CA ALA A 305 -39.13 2.55 -1.37
C ALA A 305 -40.60 2.22 -1.04
N GLU A 306 -41.54 2.63 -1.91
CA GLU A 306 -42.99 2.38 -1.73
C GLU A 306 -43.32 0.91 -1.72
N GLN A 307 -42.54 0.09 -2.43
CA GLN A 307 -42.76 -1.37 -2.52
C GLN A 307 -42.53 -2.09 -1.18
N ILE A 308 -41.79 -1.49 -0.25
CA ILE A 308 -41.69 -1.98 1.12
C ILE A 308 -43.08 -1.98 1.78
N SER A 309 -43.84 -0.94 1.58
CA SER A 309 -45.17 -0.76 2.14
C SER A 309 -46.22 -1.75 1.55
N GLU A 310 -45.94 -2.31 0.35
CA GLU A 310 -46.82 -3.25 -0.33
C GLU A 310 -46.65 -4.70 0.13
N LEU A 311 -45.60 -4.99 0.89
CA LEU A 311 -45.39 -6.33 1.43
C LEU A 311 -46.44 -6.70 2.45
N TYR A 312 -46.68 -8.01 2.57
CA TYR A 312 -47.53 -8.61 3.58
C TYR A 312 -46.73 -9.47 4.54
N VAL A 313 -47.04 -9.34 5.80
CA VAL A 313 -46.59 -10.24 6.86
C VAL A 313 -47.75 -11.05 7.42
N ARG A 314 -47.44 -12.18 8.04
CA ARG A 314 -48.49 -13.02 8.65
C ARG A 314 -48.58 -12.77 10.15
N SER A 315 -49.82 -12.63 10.66
CA SER A 315 -50.07 -12.70 12.09
C SER A 315 -49.88 -14.14 12.61
N ARG A 316 -49.92 -14.33 13.91
CA ARG A 316 -49.87 -15.70 14.50
C ARG A 316 -51.07 -16.55 14.09
N ASP A 317 -52.23 -15.94 13.87
CA ASP A 317 -53.43 -16.60 13.38
C ASP A 317 -53.42 -16.90 11.86
N GLY A 318 -52.34 -16.48 11.17
CA GLY A 318 -52.14 -16.74 9.74
C GLY A 318 -52.74 -15.68 8.82
N GLU A 319 -53.34 -14.62 9.34
CA GLU A 319 -53.89 -13.51 8.55
C GLU A 319 -52.81 -12.68 7.90
N ARG A 320 -53.14 -12.12 6.73
CA ARG A 320 -52.22 -11.24 5.98
C ARG A 320 -52.40 -9.81 6.41
N VAL A 321 -51.38 -9.24 7.04
CA VAL A 321 -51.32 -7.84 7.43
C VAL A 321 -50.37 -7.07 6.49
N ARG A 322 -50.84 -5.95 5.94
CA ARG A 322 -50.05 -5.11 5.09
C ARG A 322 -48.95 -4.40 5.90
N LEU A 323 -47.71 -4.38 5.40
CA LEU A 323 -46.59 -3.82 6.15
C LEU A 323 -46.74 -2.30 6.35
N SER A 324 -47.39 -1.58 5.43
CA SER A 324 -47.76 -0.17 5.60
C SER A 324 -48.52 0.18 6.90
N ASN A 325 -49.23 -0.83 7.49
CA ASN A 325 -49.93 -0.61 8.75
C ASN A 325 -49.00 -0.70 9.99
N LEU A 326 -47.81 -1.26 9.82
CA LEU A 326 -46.89 -1.63 10.88
C LEU A 326 -45.58 -0.84 10.89
N VAL A 327 -45.25 -0.19 9.77
CA VAL A 327 -43.94 0.50 9.62
C VAL A 327 -44.10 1.90 9.03
N THR A 328 -43.23 2.78 9.47
CA THR A 328 -43.03 4.10 8.87
C THR A 328 -41.65 4.13 8.24
N ILE A 329 -41.56 4.59 6.98
CA ILE A 329 -40.32 4.67 6.20
C ILE A 329 -39.95 6.14 6.10
N THR A 330 -38.74 6.48 6.53
CA THR A 330 -38.21 7.84 6.48
C THR A 330 -36.89 7.83 5.72
N PRO A 331 -36.75 8.62 4.63
CA PRO A 331 -35.46 8.84 3.99
C PRO A 331 -34.46 9.49 4.96
N THR A 332 -33.25 9.01 4.97
CA THR A 332 -32.15 9.54 5.77
C THR A 332 -30.84 9.43 5.00
N VAL A 333 -29.78 9.95 5.56
CA VAL A 333 -28.41 9.75 5.05
C VAL A 333 -27.54 9.23 6.19
N GLY A 334 -26.58 8.41 5.87
CA GLY A 334 -25.70 7.83 6.87
C GLY A 334 -24.49 7.13 6.27
N ALA A 335 -23.57 6.72 7.13
CA ALA A 335 -22.42 5.93 6.70
C ALA A 335 -22.86 4.50 6.31
N PRO A 336 -22.36 3.95 5.19
CA PRO A 336 -22.68 2.59 4.76
C PRO A 336 -22.05 1.54 5.69
N PHE A 337 -20.94 1.88 6.31
CA PHE A 337 -20.24 1.08 7.33
C PHE A 337 -19.47 2.00 8.26
N ILE A 338 -19.24 1.55 9.48
CA ILE A 338 -18.40 2.24 10.47
C ILE A 338 -17.18 1.35 10.70
N GLN A 339 -16.02 1.84 10.32
CA GLN A 339 -14.75 1.18 10.57
C GLN A 339 -14.20 1.61 11.91
N GLN A 340 -13.72 0.67 12.72
CA GLN A 340 -13.06 0.97 13.98
C GLN A 340 -11.57 0.65 13.88
N TYR A 341 -10.76 1.52 14.45
CA TYR A 341 -9.33 1.32 14.63
C TYR A 341 -8.97 1.63 16.09
N ASN A 342 -8.30 0.70 16.78
CA ASN A 342 -8.04 0.80 18.20
C ASN A 342 -9.30 1.13 19.05
N GLN A 343 -10.43 0.50 18.70
CA GLN A 343 -11.76 0.67 19.34
C GLN A 343 -12.45 2.01 19.08
N PHE A 344 -11.88 2.92 18.29
CA PHE A 344 -12.49 4.21 17.93
C PHE A 344 -13.03 4.16 16.50
N PRO A 345 -14.20 4.78 16.23
CA PRO A 345 -14.66 5.01 14.86
C PRO A 345 -13.58 5.77 14.08
N SER A 346 -13.30 5.31 12.86
CA SER A 346 -12.18 5.85 12.09
C SER A 346 -12.47 5.94 10.61
N VAL A 347 -11.78 6.86 9.95
CA VAL A 347 -11.74 7.00 8.49
C VAL A 347 -10.33 6.75 8.01
N SER A 348 -10.19 5.91 6.98
CA SER A 348 -8.92 5.70 6.28
C SER A 348 -8.65 6.85 5.32
N VAL A 349 -7.47 7.40 5.41
CA VAL A 349 -6.94 8.41 4.49
C VAL A 349 -5.66 7.89 3.89
N SER A 350 -5.62 7.80 2.58
CA SER A 350 -4.45 7.39 1.82
C SER A 350 -3.91 8.55 1.00
N GLY A 351 -2.62 8.59 0.78
CA GLY A 351 -1.98 9.62 -0.02
C GLY A 351 -0.56 9.26 -0.44
N SER A 352 0.02 10.04 -1.30
CA SER A 352 1.38 9.84 -1.79
C SER A 352 2.26 11.05 -1.50
N ALA A 353 3.56 10.87 -1.47
CA ALA A 353 4.53 11.96 -1.54
C ALA A 353 4.47 12.64 -2.92
N ALA A 354 4.71 13.95 -2.96
CA ALA A 354 4.93 14.64 -4.22
C ALA A 354 6.20 14.13 -4.92
N GLU A 355 6.34 14.37 -6.22
CA GLU A 355 7.48 13.92 -6.99
C GLU A 355 8.81 14.45 -6.38
N GLY A 356 9.77 13.56 -6.19
CA GLY A 356 11.05 13.88 -5.55
C GLY A 356 11.02 14.04 -4.03
N VAL A 357 9.88 13.91 -3.38
CA VAL A 357 9.72 13.98 -1.92
C VAL A 357 9.75 12.58 -1.32
N SER A 358 10.44 12.40 -0.19
CA SER A 358 10.47 11.11 0.51
C SER A 358 9.16 10.83 1.25
N SER A 359 8.82 9.54 1.44
CA SER A 359 7.66 9.11 2.24
C SER A 359 7.68 9.73 3.63
N ARG A 360 8.83 9.72 4.30
CA ARG A 360 9.02 10.33 5.61
C ARG A 360 8.70 11.82 5.64
N THR A 361 9.13 12.57 4.61
CA THR A 361 8.86 14.01 4.50
C THR A 361 7.38 14.26 4.28
N ALA A 362 6.73 13.45 3.44
CA ALA A 362 5.28 13.52 3.24
C ALA A 362 4.48 13.20 4.52
N MET A 363 4.90 12.16 5.25
CA MET A 363 4.29 11.82 6.54
C MET A 363 4.44 12.96 7.55
N ALA A 364 5.64 13.56 7.66
CA ALA A 364 5.88 14.70 8.55
C ALA A 364 5.03 15.92 8.17
N ALA A 365 4.86 16.21 6.87
CA ALA A 365 3.98 17.26 6.40
C ALA A 365 2.51 16.99 6.77
N MET A 366 2.06 15.75 6.63
CA MET A 366 0.71 15.36 7.04
C MET A 366 0.51 15.50 8.56
N GLU A 367 1.50 15.10 9.37
CA GLU A 367 1.47 15.30 10.83
C GLU A 367 1.37 16.77 11.22
N GLN A 368 2.10 17.65 10.55
CA GLN A 368 2.00 19.09 10.79
C GLN A 368 0.59 19.62 10.51
N ILE A 369 -0.04 19.20 9.43
CA ILE A 369 -1.42 19.58 9.10
C ILE A 369 -2.38 19.09 10.18
N LEU A 370 -2.25 17.82 10.59
CA LEU A 370 -3.11 17.21 11.61
C LEU A 370 -2.94 17.92 12.97
N GLN A 371 -1.72 18.16 13.42
CA GLN A 371 -1.44 18.84 14.69
C GLN A 371 -1.97 20.28 14.73
N ALA A 372 -1.99 20.96 13.58
CA ALA A 372 -2.46 22.35 13.49
C ALA A 372 -3.98 22.47 13.35
N HIS A 373 -4.66 21.50 12.75
CA HIS A 373 -6.06 21.67 12.31
C HIS A 373 -7.01 20.59 12.83
N LEU A 374 -6.52 19.52 13.48
CA LEU A 374 -7.39 18.48 14.02
C LEU A 374 -8.09 19.00 15.28
N PRO A 375 -9.44 19.02 15.33
CA PRO A 375 -10.17 19.56 16.47
C PRO A 375 -10.01 18.67 17.73
N PRO A 376 -10.26 19.22 18.93
CA PRO A 376 -10.30 18.41 20.16
C PRO A 376 -11.30 17.27 20.08
N GLY A 377 -10.92 16.10 20.60
CA GLY A 377 -11.74 14.88 20.55
C GLY A 377 -11.50 14.01 19.32
N TYR A 378 -10.66 14.47 18.41
CA TYR A 378 -10.14 13.65 17.31
C TYR A 378 -8.67 13.35 17.52
N ASP A 379 -8.24 12.26 16.96
CA ASP A 379 -6.83 11.82 16.95
C ASP A 379 -6.50 11.18 15.62
N TYR A 380 -5.26 10.82 15.41
CA TYR A 380 -4.85 10.09 14.23
C TYR A 380 -3.89 8.95 14.58
N ALA A 381 -3.85 7.94 13.71
CA ALA A 381 -2.91 6.84 13.83
C ALA A 381 -2.40 6.44 12.44
N TRP A 382 -1.11 6.22 12.34
CA TRP A 382 -0.53 5.61 11.15
C TRP A 382 -0.93 4.14 11.07
N SER A 383 -1.19 3.65 9.87
CA SER A 383 -1.55 2.26 9.60
C SER A 383 -0.70 1.65 8.50
N GLY A 384 -0.77 0.33 8.35
CA GLY A 384 -0.07 -0.38 7.30
C GLY A 384 1.43 -0.13 7.28
N ILE A 385 1.95 0.14 6.09
CA ILE A 385 3.39 0.37 5.86
C ILE A 385 3.90 1.65 6.54
N SER A 386 3.05 2.67 6.68
CA SER A 386 3.41 3.94 7.32
C SER A 386 3.69 3.78 8.83
N TRP A 387 2.91 2.94 9.50
CA TRP A 387 3.17 2.56 10.88
C TRP A 387 4.51 1.83 11.02
N GLN A 388 4.80 0.91 10.10
CA GLN A 388 6.06 0.17 10.08
C GLN A 388 7.26 1.11 9.83
N GLU A 389 7.12 2.07 8.92
CA GLU A 389 8.15 3.07 8.65
C GLU A 389 8.44 3.94 9.87
N GLN A 390 7.40 4.37 10.59
CA GLN A 390 7.54 5.16 11.82
C GLN A 390 8.28 4.38 12.91
N GLN A 391 7.95 3.10 13.10
CA GLN A 391 8.59 2.23 14.09
C GLN A 391 10.08 1.97 13.78
N THR A 392 10.41 1.76 12.51
CA THR A 392 11.75 1.33 12.10
C THR A 392 12.73 2.50 11.97
N GLY A 393 12.24 3.71 11.74
CA GLY A 393 13.07 4.87 11.36
C GLY A 393 14.15 5.28 12.34
N ASN A 394 13.99 5.04 13.65
CA ASN A 394 14.97 5.38 14.66
C ASN A 394 15.91 4.21 15.01
N GLN A 395 15.53 2.98 14.68
CA GLN A 395 16.33 1.80 15.04
C GLN A 395 17.50 1.59 14.08
N ALA A 396 17.36 1.96 12.81
CA ALA A 396 18.38 1.76 11.79
C ALA A 396 19.74 2.40 12.16
N VAL A 397 19.73 3.59 12.74
CA VAL A 397 20.96 4.29 13.16
C VAL A 397 21.69 3.51 14.26
N TRP A 398 20.96 3.01 15.24
CA TRP A 398 21.55 2.22 16.34
C TRP A 398 22.09 0.88 15.86
N ILE A 399 21.41 0.22 14.91
CA ILE A 399 21.87 -1.03 14.31
C ILE A 399 23.17 -0.81 13.53
N VAL A 400 23.25 0.26 12.72
CA VAL A 400 24.48 0.61 11.98
C VAL A 400 25.63 0.92 12.95
N LEU A 401 25.39 1.73 13.98
CA LEU A 401 26.41 2.03 14.99
C LEU A 401 26.88 0.77 15.72
N ALA A 402 25.96 -0.11 16.09
CA ALA A 402 26.32 -1.38 16.72
C ALA A 402 27.12 -2.28 15.78
N ALA A 403 26.76 -2.36 14.48
CA ALA A 403 27.50 -3.13 13.49
C ALA A 403 28.92 -2.59 13.30
N VAL A 404 29.09 -1.27 13.21
CA VAL A 404 30.42 -0.62 13.13
C VAL A 404 31.25 -0.90 14.39
N ALA A 405 30.64 -0.78 15.57
CA ALA A 405 31.31 -1.06 16.83
C ALA A 405 31.74 -2.53 16.95
N MET A 406 30.85 -3.47 16.52
CA MET A 406 31.19 -4.90 16.52
C MET A 406 32.30 -5.23 15.52
N ALA A 407 32.27 -4.65 14.32
CA ALA A 407 33.34 -4.80 13.33
C ALA A 407 34.68 -4.27 13.90
N TRP A 408 34.66 -3.12 14.56
CA TRP A 408 35.85 -2.54 15.20
C TRP A 408 36.39 -3.44 16.30
N LEU A 409 35.52 -3.95 17.19
CA LEU A 409 35.93 -4.88 18.27
C LEU A 409 36.50 -6.19 17.72
N PHE A 410 35.91 -6.72 16.62
CA PHE A 410 36.45 -7.90 15.97
C PHE A 410 37.87 -7.66 15.43
N LEU A 411 38.10 -6.52 14.80
CA LEU A 411 39.44 -6.13 14.31
C LEU A 411 40.42 -5.91 15.49
N VAL A 412 39.96 -5.34 16.60
CA VAL A 412 40.78 -5.20 17.80
C VAL A 412 41.25 -6.57 18.28
N ALA A 413 40.35 -7.53 18.37
CA ALA A 413 40.69 -8.90 18.75
C ALA A 413 41.64 -9.59 17.76
N GLN A 414 41.47 -9.34 16.45
CA GLN A 414 42.29 -9.96 15.39
C GLN A 414 43.70 -9.34 15.35
N TYR A 415 43.83 -8.03 15.56
CA TYR A 415 45.12 -7.32 15.47
C TYR A 415 45.79 -7.10 16.83
N GLU A 416 45.17 -7.52 17.93
CA GLU A 416 45.64 -7.30 19.30
C GLU A 416 46.03 -5.84 19.59
N SER A 417 45.36 -4.89 18.94
CA SER A 417 45.67 -3.47 18.99
C SER A 417 44.40 -2.62 18.90
N TRP A 418 44.30 -1.59 19.73
CA TRP A 418 43.18 -0.64 19.70
C TRP A 418 43.29 0.43 18.59
N THR A 419 44.49 0.68 18.08
CA THR A 419 44.75 1.74 17.11
C THR A 419 44.74 1.25 15.63
N LEU A 420 45.23 0.03 15.40
CA LEU A 420 45.27 -0.55 14.05
C LEU A 420 43.89 -0.69 13.38
N PRO A 421 42.81 -1.11 14.08
CA PRO A 421 41.48 -1.17 13.52
C PRO A 421 40.98 0.15 12.92
N ALA A 422 41.33 1.29 13.52
CA ALA A 422 40.93 2.59 13.04
C ALA A 422 41.51 2.87 11.63
N SER A 423 42.76 2.50 11.37
CA SER A 423 43.35 2.66 10.04
C SER A 423 42.81 1.66 9.03
N VAL A 424 42.44 0.45 9.43
CA VAL A 424 41.82 -0.57 8.57
C VAL A 424 40.41 -0.17 8.19
N MET A 425 39.63 0.39 9.10
CA MET A 425 38.27 0.85 8.81
C MET A 425 38.21 2.13 7.98
N LEU A 426 39.28 2.91 7.95
CA LEU A 426 39.40 4.11 7.11
C LEU A 426 39.94 3.82 5.71
N SER A 427 40.45 2.64 5.46
CA SER A 427 40.94 2.19 4.14
C SER A 427 39.88 1.45 3.35
#